data_03448960c1e2594d6e2a1b9ff45e024c
#
_entry.id   03448960c1e2594d6e2a1b9ff45e024c
#
_cell.length_a   1.000
_cell.length_b   1.000
_cell.length_c   1.000
_cell.angle_alpha   90.00
_cell.angle_beta   90.00
_cell.angle_gamma   90.00
#
_symmetry.space_group_name_H-M   'P 1'
#
loop_
_entity.id
_entity.type
_entity.pdbx_description
1 polymer ?
#
loop_
_entity_poly.entity_id
_entity_poly.type
_entity_poly.pdbx_seq_one_letter_code
_entity_poly.pdbx_strand_id
1 'polypeptide(L)'
;MGVQPKPPRTGAATTATGPAAAVTASSPRPAEQPGFRSGFACFVGRPNVGKSTLMNALVGTKVAITSSRPQTTRRAIRGIVHRGDAQLIIVDTPGLHRPRTLLGERLDSLVRSTLTEVDVIGFCTPAPDRIGPGDKYLAAELAAIKGTPVVAIVTKTDLAPPERVAAQLAAVAELGDWADVVPVSATTGFQLDVLTDVLVAHLPRGRPLYTDGELTDEPEQVLVAELIREAVLEGVRDELPHSIAVVVEEMGPRPDQDGLTDVHAFMYVERPSQKSIVIGAKGARLKEVGTRARQQIEALLGTRVYLDLRVKVAKDWQRDPKQLRRLGFYD
;
A
#
# COMPACT_ATOMS: atom_id res chain seq x y z
N MET A 1 -35.95 18.31 -80.12
CA MET A 1 -36.29 17.67 -78.85
C MET A 1 -34.99 17.30 -78.19
N GLY A 2 -34.48 18.20 -77.34
CA GLY A 2 -33.22 18.07 -76.70
C GLY A 2 -33.38 17.52 -75.26
N VAL A 3 -32.66 16.49 -74.94
CA VAL A 3 -32.59 15.99 -73.62
C VAL A 3 -31.31 16.52 -72.97
N GLN A 4 -31.46 17.36 -71.96
CA GLN A 4 -30.34 17.86 -71.12
C GLN A 4 -29.91 16.83 -70.11
N PRO A 5 -28.61 16.64 -69.86
CA PRO A 5 -28.12 15.74 -68.82
C PRO A 5 -28.12 16.45 -67.43
N LYS A 6 -28.51 15.71 -66.47
CA LYS A 6 -28.57 16.03 -65.00
C LYS A 6 -27.17 16.12 -64.42
N PRO A 7 -26.83 17.13 -63.58
CA PRO A 7 -25.51 17.23 -62.93
C PRO A 7 -25.30 16.18 -61.83
N PRO A 8 -24.05 15.82 -61.49
CA PRO A 8 -23.75 14.83 -60.48
C PRO A 8 -23.92 15.40 -59.08
N ARG A 9 -24.44 14.58 -58.16
CA ARG A 9 -24.56 14.87 -56.73
C ARG A 9 -23.18 14.78 -56.08
N THR A 10 -22.72 15.90 -55.56
CA THR A 10 -21.56 15.96 -54.65
C THR A 10 -21.97 15.36 -53.31
N GLY A 11 -21.37 14.23 -52.96
CA GLY A 11 -21.42 13.61 -51.62
C GLY A 11 -20.57 14.41 -50.64
N ALA A 12 -21.22 14.99 -49.64
CA ALA A 12 -20.53 15.59 -48.50
C ALA A 12 -19.90 14.49 -47.65
N ALA A 13 -18.57 14.49 -47.58
CA ALA A 13 -17.82 13.66 -46.64
C ALA A 13 -17.97 14.25 -45.22
N THR A 14 -18.73 13.59 -44.37
CA THR A 14 -18.83 13.90 -42.95
C THR A 14 -17.56 13.41 -42.29
N THR A 15 -16.63 14.30 -41.99
CA THR A 15 -15.50 14.04 -41.12
C THR A 15 -16.01 13.90 -39.70
N ALA A 16 -16.04 12.66 -39.20
CA ALA A 16 -16.26 12.37 -37.79
C ALA A 16 -15.03 12.83 -36.99
N THR A 17 -15.14 13.98 -36.36
CA THR A 17 -14.18 14.44 -35.33
C THR A 17 -14.43 13.63 -34.07
N GLY A 18 -13.59 12.62 -33.81
CA GLY A 18 -13.58 11.92 -32.55
C GLY A 18 -13.17 12.87 -31.42
N PRO A 19 -13.64 12.65 -30.18
CA PRO A 19 -13.26 13.49 -29.06
C PRO A 19 -11.75 13.39 -28.82
N ALA A 20 -11.08 14.54 -28.90
CA ALA A 20 -9.69 14.68 -28.51
C ALA A 20 -9.54 14.22 -27.05
N ALA A 21 -8.67 13.26 -26.83
CA ALA A 21 -8.24 12.86 -25.50
C ALA A 21 -7.75 14.12 -24.76
N ALA A 22 -8.42 14.44 -23.66
CA ALA A 22 -7.98 15.49 -22.76
C ALA A 22 -6.61 15.04 -22.22
N VAL A 23 -5.55 15.69 -22.70
CA VAL A 23 -4.24 15.65 -22.08
C VAL A 23 -4.42 16.27 -20.71
N THR A 24 -4.41 15.45 -19.66
CA THR A 24 -4.36 15.92 -18.28
C THR A 24 -3.14 16.81 -18.15
N ALA A 25 -3.38 18.10 -17.97
CA ALA A 25 -2.35 19.08 -17.72
C ALA A 25 -1.57 18.62 -16.48
N SER A 26 -0.30 18.29 -16.65
CA SER A 26 0.61 18.02 -15.54
C SER A 26 0.62 19.28 -14.67
N SER A 27 0.21 19.16 -13.42
CA SER A 27 0.33 20.23 -12.42
C SER A 27 1.76 20.79 -12.44
N PRO A 28 1.96 22.13 -12.36
CA PRO A 28 3.28 22.72 -12.39
C PRO A 28 4.11 22.13 -11.25
N ARG A 29 5.31 21.64 -11.60
CA ARG A 29 6.24 21.07 -10.61
C ARG A 29 6.62 22.15 -9.60
N PRO A 30 6.62 21.83 -8.28
CA PRO A 30 6.96 22.79 -7.25
C PRO A 30 8.36 23.41 -7.47
N ALA A 31 8.51 24.69 -7.11
CA ALA A 31 9.77 25.41 -7.24
C ALA A 31 10.85 24.86 -6.27
N GLU A 32 12.12 24.97 -6.65
CA GLU A 32 13.24 24.64 -5.75
C GLU A 32 13.23 25.57 -4.55
N GLN A 33 13.26 24.97 -3.35
CA GLN A 33 13.44 25.69 -2.09
C GLN A 33 14.86 25.44 -1.56
N PRO A 34 15.67 26.48 -1.29
CA PRO A 34 17.02 26.29 -0.77
C PRO A 34 17.00 25.49 0.53
N GLY A 35 17.73 24.37 0.55
CA GLY A 35 17.84 23.50 1.72
C GLY A 35 16.76 22.44 1.87
N PHE A 36 15.72 22.44 1.04
CA PHE A 36 14.67 21.43 1.05
C PHE A 36 15.20 20.02 0.77
N ARG A 37 14.70 19.02 1.49
CA ARG A 37 15.04 17.61 1.30
C ARG A 37 13.84 16.82 0.84
N SER A 38 14.00 15.95 -0.14
CA SER A 38 12.96 15.04 -0.58
C SER A 38 13.55 13.72 -1.06
N GLY A 39 12.88 12.64 -0.74
CA GLY A 39 13.35 11.31 -1.14
C GLY A 39 12.49 10.21 -0.57
N PHE A 40 12.94 9.00 -0.81
CA PHE A 40 12.21 7.78 -0.52
C PHE A 40 12.81 7.01 0.66
N ALA A 41 11.94 6.50 1.52
CA ALA A 41 12.28 5.55 2.56
C ALA A 41 11.47 4.26 2.38
N CYS A 42 11.98 3.12 2.82
CA CYS A 42 11.17 1.92 2.97
C CYS A 42 11.40 1.29 4.35
N PHE A 43 10.37 0.58 4.85
CA PHE A 43 10.48 -0.15 6.09
C PHE A 43 10.60 -1.66 5.85
N VAL A 44 11.65 -2.26 6.43
CA VAL A 44 11.95 -3.69 6.35
C VAL A 44 11.86 -4.32 7.73
N GLY A 45 11.41 -5.54 7.81
CA GLY A 45 11.27 -6.28 9.05
C GLY A 45 10.36 -7.48 8.87
N ARG A 46 10.37 -8.38 9.85
CA ARG A 46 9.48 -9.56 9.87
C ARG A 46 8.01 -9.15 9.69
N PRO A 47 7.13 -10.07 9.30
CA PRO A 47 5.69 -9.81 9.36
C PRO A 47 5.26 -9.36 10.77
N ASN A 48 4.29 -8.46 10.84
CA ASN A 48 3.66 -7.97 12.08
C ASN A 48 4.57 -7.18 13.04
N VAL A 49 5.73 -6.72 12.60
CA VAL A 49 6.59 -5.82 13.40
C VAL A 49 6.07 -4.38 13.47
N GLY A 50 5.04 -4.03 12.68
CA GLY A 50 4.38 -2.72 12.73
C GLY A 50 4.74 -1.76 11.59
N LYS A 51 5.32 -2.23 10.46
CA LYS A 51 5.73 -1.37 9.32
C LYS A 51 4.60 -0.48 8.79
N SER A 52 3.49 -1.07 8.34
CA SER A 52 2.34 -0.33 7.81
C SER A 52 1.67 0.56 8.86
N THR A 53 1.63 0.12 10.13
CA THR A 53 1.13 0.94 11.25
C THR A 53 2.02 2.16 11.48
N LEU A 54 3.34 1.97 11.40
CA LEU A 54 4.32 3.06 11.53
C LEU A 54 4.19 4.05 10.38
N MET A 55 4.08 3.56 9.13
CA MET A 55 3.85 4.43 7.97
C MET A 55 2.58 5.26 8.14
N ASN A 56 1.44 4.64 8.48
CA ASN A 56 0.19 5.35 8.70
C ASN A 56 0.31 6.43 9.79
N ALA A 57 1.03 6.13 10.88
CA ALA A 57 1.25 7.09 11.97
C ALA A 57 2.12 8.27 11.55
N LEU A 58 3.15 8.06 10.72
CA LEU A 58 4.00 9.12 10.19
C LEU A 58 3.27 9.98 9.15
N VAL A 59 2.44 9.39 8.30
CA VAL A 59 1.59 10.12 7.33
C VAL A 59 0.46 10.88 8.02
N GLY A 60 0.03 10.43 9.22
CA GLY A 60 -1.08 11.02 9.97
C GLY A 60 -2.47 10.52 9.51
N THR A 61 -2.54 9.61 8.56
CA THR A 61 -3.77 8.99 8.08
C THR A 61 -3.54 7.55 7.63
N LYS A 62 -4.63 6.81 7.45
CA LYS A 62 -4.58 5.42 7.01
C LYS A 62 -4.46 5.34 5.49
N VAL A 63 -3.27 5.09 4.99
CA VAL A 63 -2.97 4.84 3.56
C VAL A 63 -2.64 3.38 3.28
N ALA A 64 -2.14 2.64 4.26
CA ALA A 64 -1.89 1.20 4.15
C ALA A 64 -2.75 0.41 5.12
N ILE A 65 -3.16 -0.79 4.71
CA ILE A 65 -3.91 -1.68 5.59
C ILE A 65 -3.01 -2.33 6.64
N THR A 66 -3.61 -2.59 7.80
CA THR A 66 -2.92 -3.23 8.92
C THR A 66 -3.64 -4.51 9.31
N SER A 67 -2.91 -5.56 9.63
CA SER A 67 -3.48 -6.81 10.13
C SER A 67 -2.47 -7.57 10.97
N SER A 68 -2.96 -8.38 11.89
CA SER A 68 -2.14 -9.34 12.63
C SER A 68 -1.69 -10.54 11.76
N ARG A 69 -2.11 -10.61 10.50
CA ARG A 69 -1.80 -11.72 9.59
C ARG A 69 -0.53 -11.46 8.79
N PRO A 70 0.27 -12.50 8.50
CA PRO A 70 1.41 -12.37 7.60
C PRO A 70 0.95 -11.98 6.18
N GLN A 71 1.82 -11.29 5.42
CA GLN A 71 1.54 -10.86 4.05
C GLN A 71 0.30 -9.95 3.92
N THR A 72 0.13 -9.05 4.90
CA THR A 72 -0.91 -8.03 4.84
C THR A 72 -0.68 -7.11 3.65
N THR A 73 0.52 -6.58 3.50
CA THR A 73 0.93 -5.75 2.35
C THR A 73 1.29 -6.64 1.16
N ARG A 74 0.73 -6.35 -0.01
CA ARG A 74 0.98 -7.07 -1.27
C ARG A 74 1.27 -6.15 -2.45
N ARG A 75 1.29 -4.86 -2.22
CA ARG A 75 1.64 -3.80 -3.18
C ARG A 75 2.58 -2.85 -2.49
N ALA A 76 3.42 -2.19 -3.25
CA ALA A 76 4.20 -1.07 -2.73
C ALA A 76 3.26 0.15 -2.66
N ILE A 77 2.75 0.45 -1.47
CA ILE A 77 1.92 1.64 -1.22
C ILE A 77 2.83 2.77 -0.77
N ARG A 78 2.68 3.96 -1.37
CA ARG A 78 3.43 5.14 -0.96
C ARG A 78 2.60 6.00 -0.03
N GLY A 79 3.21 6.37 1.10
CA GLY A 79 2.69 7.36 2.03
C GLY A 79 3.57 8.59 2.02
N ILE A 80 3.00 9.78 1.92
CA ILE A 80 3.71 11.04 1.77
C ILE A 80 3.61 11.83 3.07
N VAL A 81 4.78 12.15 3.65
CA VAL A 81 4.90 12.96 4.85
C VAL A 81 5.42 14.34 4.46
N HIS A 82 4.63 15.37 4.71
CA HIS A 82 4.98 16.75 4.42
C HIS A 82 5.54 17.44 5.67
N ARG A 83 6.68 18.11 5.48
CA ARG A 83 7.31 19.01 6.45
C ARG A 83 7.58 20.37 5.80
N GLY A 84 7.76 21.41 6.59
CA GLY A 84 8.07 22.74 6.03
C GLY A 84 9.34 22.80 5.21
N ASP A 85 10.30 21.94 5.52
CA ASP A 85 11.64 21.85 4.90
C ASP A 85 11.93 20.53 4.21
N ALA A 86 10.96 19.58 4.21
CA ALA A 86 11.19 18.26 3.65
C ALA A 86 9.89 17.57 3.18
N GLN A 87 10.06 16.59 2.27
CA GLN A 87 9.02 15.65 1.87
C GLN A 87 9.60 14.23 1.90
N LEU A 88 9.11 13.41 2.83
CA LEU A 88 9.52 12.02 2.98
C LEU A 88 8.46 11.11 2.39
N ILE A 89 8.81 10.34 1.38
CA ILE A 89 7.95 9.35 0.74
C ILE A 89 8.28 7.97 1.33
N ILE A 90 7.35 7.38 2.04
CA ILE A 90 7.52 6.06 2.66
C ILE A 90 6.87 5.01 1.78
N VAL A 91 7.65 4.04 1.33
CA VAL A 91 7.17 2.90 0.55
C VAL A 91 6.89 1.73 1.50
N ASP A 92 5.61 1.39 1.73
CA ASP A 92 5.25 0.19 2.48
C ASP A 92 5.48 -1.04 1.61
N THR A 93 6.31 -1.95 2.06
CA THR A 93 6.69 -3.13 1.31
C THR A 93 6.17 -4.41 1.99
N PRO A 94 5.89 -5.47 1.20
CA PRO A 94 5.66 -6.79 1.76
C PRO A 94 6.79 -7.21 2.69
N GLY A 95 6.47 -7.96 3.75
CA GLY A 95 7.51 -8.54 4.60
C GLY A 95 8.32 -9.60 3.84
N LEU A 96 9.65 -9.53 3.91
CA LEU A 96 10.54 -10.53 3.31
C LEU A 96 10.32 -11.91 3.93
N HIS A 97 10.12 -12.91 3.08
CA HIS A 97 9.94 -14.30 3.46
C HIS A 97 10.31 -15.22 2.29
N ARG A 98 10.57 -16.48 2.54
CA ARG A 98 10.84 -17.44 1.47
C ARG A 98 9.60 -17.65 0.60
N PRO A 99 9.65 -17.34 -0.72
CA PRO A 99 8.51 -17.49 -1.60
C PRO A 99 8.14 -18.96 -1.81
N ARG A 100 6.84 -19.24 -1.91
CA ARG A 100 6.29 -20.59 -2.20
C ARG A 100 5.36 -20.60 -3.40
N THR A 101 5.05 -19.43 -3.94
CA THR A 101 4.14 -19.23 -5.08
C THR A 101 4.72 -18.16 -6.00
N LEU A 102 4.27 -18.08 -7.24
CA LEU A 102 4.66 -17.02 -8.16
C LEU A 102 4.32 -15.63 -7.60
N LEU A 103 3.18 -15.49 -6.91
CA LEU A 103 2.87 -14.25 -6.18
C LEU A 103 3.97 -13.94 -5.16
N GLY A 104 4.39 -14.94 -4.36
CA GLY A 104 5.45 -14.76 -3.38
C GLY A 104 6.78 -14.32 -4.00
N GLU A 105 7.15 -14.87 -5.16
CA GLU A 105 8.35 -14.48 -5.93
C GLU A 105 8.28 -13.03 -6.40
N ARG A 106 7.11 -12.58 -6.90
CA ARG A 106 6.89 -11.18 -7.29
C ARG A 106 6.98 -10.22 -6.11
N LEU A 107 6.41 -10.60 -4.97
CA LEU A 107 6.50 -9.80 -3.75
C LEU A 107 7.94 -9.69 -3.23
N ASP A 108 8.73 -10.76 -3.28
CA ASP A 108 10.15 -10.73 -2.91
C ASP A 108 10.95 -9.85 -3.89
N SER A 109 10.71 -9.97 -5.19
CA SER A 109 11.32 -9.12 -6.22
C SER A 109 10.98 -7.64 -6.00
N LEU A 110 9.72 -7.32 -5.69
CA LEU A 110 9.28 -5.96 -5.40
C LEU A 110 10.03 -5.37 -4.19
N VAL A 111 10.21 -6.14 -3.11
CA VAL A 111 10.97 -5.66 -1.96
C VAL A 111 12.43 -5.40 -2.35
N ARG A 112 13.07 -6.32 -3.07
CA ARG A 112 14.47 -6.17 -3.47
C ARG A 112 14.69 -4.97 -4.39
N SER A 113 13.80 -4.73 -5.37
CA SER A 113 13.90 -3.53 -6.22
C SER A 113 13.71 -2.25 -5.38
N THR A 114 12.72 -2.21 -4.50
CA THR A 114 12.50 -1.06 -3.62
C THR A 114 13.74 -0.74 -2.77
N LEU A 115 14.39 -1.77 -2.20
CA LEU A 115 15.61 -1.58 -1.39
C LEU A 115 16.76 -0.94 -2.15
N THR A 116 16.84 -1.09 -3.47
CA THR A 116 17.87 -0.49 -4.31
C THR A 116 17.53 0.92 -4.80
N GLU A 117 16.27 1.34 -4.66
CA GLU A 117 15.75 2.60 -5.19
C GLU A 117 15.51 3.67 -4.12
N VAL A 118 15.53 3.30 -2.82
CA VAL A 118 15.27 4.24 -1.73
C VAL A 118 16.54 4.91 -1.22
N ASP A 119 16.38 6.10 -0.65
CA ASP A 119 17.45 6.92 -0.09
C ASP A 119 17.81 6.52 1.34
N VAL A 120 16.87 5.93 2.09
CA VAL A 120 17.07 5.43 3.46
C VAL A 120 16.20 4.21 3.73
N ILE A 121 16.70 3.26 4.52
CA ILE A 121 15.99 2.05 4.91
C ILE A 121 15.75 2.08 6.42
N GLY A 122 14.50 1.82 6.86
CA GLY A 122 14.18 1.60 8.26
C GLY A 122 14.07 0.10 8.57
N PHE A 123 14.97 -0.43 9.38
CA PHE A 123 14.91 -1.81 9.86
C PHE A 123 14.07 -1.91 11.14
N CYS A 124 12.89 -2.49 11.05
CA CYS A 124 11.90 -2.56 12.13
C CYS A 124 12.00 -3.86 12.94
N THR A 125 12.16 -3.73 14.27
CA THR A 125 12.09 -4.83 15.22
C THR A 125 11.18 -4.45 16.38
N PRO A 126 10.25 -5.31 16.84
CA PRO A 126 9.34 -4.93 17.92
C PRO A 126 10.00 -5.09 19.31
N ALA A 127 9.76 -4.14 20.21
CA ALA A 127 10.30 -4.15 21.57
C ALA A 127 9.91 -5.38 22.42
N PRO A 128 8.66 -5.91 22.35
CA PRO A 128 8.26 -7.10 23.12
C PRO A 128 8.97 -8.38 22.70
N ASP A 129 9.36 -8.49 21.43
CA ASP A 129 9.93 -9.72 20.89
C ASP A 129 11.46 -9.78 21.15
N ARG A 130 12.00 -11.01 21.18
CA ARG A 130 13.46 -11.20 21.12
C ARG A 130 13.93 -11.22 19.69
N ILE A 131 15.18 -10.77 19.48
CA ILE A 131 15.86 -10.92 18.19
C ILE A 131 15.93 -12.40 17.82
N GLY A 132 15.34 -12.75 16.70
CA GLY A 132 15.24 -14.10 16.19
C GLY A 132 16.08 -14.34 14.93
N PRO A 133 16.08 -15.59 14.41
CA PRO A 133 16.80 -15.91 13.17
C PRO A 133 16.36 -15.08 11.97
N GLY A 134 15.08 -14.70 11.90
CA GLY A 134 14.56 -13.83 10.83
C GLY A 134 15.12 -12.41 10.88
N ASP A 135 15.29 -11.84 12.08
CA ASP A 135 15.88 -10.51 12.24
C ASP A 135 17.36 -10.54 11.86
N LYS A 136 18.10 -11.58 12.29
CA LYS A 136 19.51 -11.77 11.92
C LYS A 136 19.70 -11.95 10.42
N TYR A 137 18.81 -12.71 9.77
CA TYR A 137 18.85 -12.88 8.33
C TYR A 137 18.63 -11.55 7.62
N LEU A 138 17.61 -10.75 8.02
CA LEU A 138 17.35 -9.45 7.43
C LEU A 138 18.49 -8.46 7.67
N ALA A 139 19.07 -8.42 8.87
CA ALA A 139 20.22 -7.58 9.17
C ALA A 139 21.42 -7.91 8.26
N ALA A 140 21.68 -9.20 8.02
CA ALA A 140 22.74 -9.62 7.10
C ALA A 140 22.47 -9.24 5.64
N GLU A 141 21.21 -9.35 5.16
CA GLU A 141 20.80 -8.88 3.82
C GLU A 141 21.00 -7.37 3.70
N LEU A 142 20.62 -6.59 4.73
CA LEU A 142 20.77 -5.13 4.73
C LEU A 142 22.23 -4.69 4.77
N ALA A 143 23.11 -5.40 5.49
CA ALA A 143 24.53 -5.14 5.53
C ALA A 143 25.22 -5.32 4.16
N ALA A 144 24.62 -6.08 3.24
CA ALA A 144 25.11 -6.25 1.88
C ALA A 144 24.76 -5.07 0.95
N ILE A 145 23.78 -4.24 1.33
CA ILE A 145 23.37 -3.04 0.57
C ILE A 145 24.41 -1.93 0.84
N LYS A 146 25.05 -1.47 -0.22
CA LYS A 146 26.06 -0.41 -0.12
C LYS A 146 25.49 0.95 -0.52
N GLY A 147 25.83 1.97 0.27
CA GLY A 147 25.50 3.36 -0.08
C GLY A 147 24.16 3.87 0.43
N THR A 148 23.23 2.98 0.84
CA THR A 148 21.94 3.39 1.44
C THR A 148 22.04 3.27 2.95
N PRO A 149 21.87 4.36 3.71
CA PRO A 149 21.87 4.31 5.18
C PRO A 149 20.71 3.49 5.70
N VAL A 150 20.97 2.71 6.76
CA VAL A 150 19.95 1.91 7.44
C VAL A 150 19.76 2.43 8.85
N VAL A 151 18.53 2.84 9.17
CA VAL A 151 18.10 3.26 10.52
C VAL A 151 17.41 2.08 11.19
N ALA A 152 17.91 1.64 12.34
CA ALA A 152 17.25 0.61 13.12
C ALA A 152 16.09 1.23 13.94
N ILE A 153 14.90 0.63 13.85
CA ILE A 153 13.69 1.15 14.48
C ILE A 153 13.14 0.10 15.44
N VAL A 154 13.18 0.39 16.74
CA VAL A 154 12.56 -0.48 17.76
C VAL A 154 11.09 -0.04 17.91
N THR A 155 10.18 -0.80 17.32
CA THR A 155 8.75 -0.49 17.27
C THR A 155 7.99 -1.04 18.50
N LYS A 156 6.73 -0.63 18.68
CA LYS A 156 5.81 -1.13 19.73
C LYS A 156 6.37 -0.96 21.14
N THR A 157 7.03 0.15 21.42
CA THR A 157 7.59 0.43 22.75
C THR A 157 6.52 0.56 23.83
N ASP A 158 5.28 0.87 23.46
CA ASP A 158 4.09 0.89 24.30
C ASP A 158 3.66 -0.48 24.85
N LEU A 159 4.12 -1.57 24.22
CA LEU A 159 3.79 -2.95 24.61
C LEU A 159 4.89 -3.63 25.43
N ALA A 160 5.91 -2.90 25.87
CA ALA A 160 7.03 -3.43 26.63
C ALA A 160 7.44 -2.48 27.76
N PRO A 161 7.87 -2.99 28.94
CA PRO A 161 8.40 -2.15 29.98
C PRO A 161 9.75 -1.53 29.58
N PRO A 162 10.17 -0.40 30.20
CA PRO A 162 11.38 0.35 29.81
C PRO A 162 12.65 -0.51 29.76
N GLU A 163 12.82 -1.44 30.69
CA GLU A 163 13.97 -2.32 30.76
C GLU A 163 14.03 -3.27 29.54
N ARG A 164 12.86 -3.71 29.07
CA ARG A 164 12.76 -4.53 27.87
C ARG A 164 13.05 -3.73 26.61
N VAL A 165 12.59 -2.48 26.53
CA VAL A 165 12.93 -1.57 25.43
C VAL A 165 14.43 -1.33 25.39
N ALA A 166 15.06 -1.04 26.54
CA ALA A 166 16.51 -0.83 26.63
C ALA A 166 17.30 -2.09 26.21
N ALA A 167 16.88 -3.27 26.67
CA ALA A 167 17.49 -4.54 26.27
C ALA A 167 17.35 -4.81 24.76
N GLN A 168 16.21 -4.44 24.16
CA GLN A 168 15.99 -4.60 22.72
C GLN A 168 16.85 -3.63 21.91
N LEU A 169 16.99 -2.36 22.36
CA LEU A 169 17.88 -1.40 21.73
C LEU A 169 19.32 -1.89 21.71
N ALA A 170 19.83 -2.40 22.85
CA ALA A 170 21.17 -2.98 22.91
C ALA A 170 21.32 -4.18 21.95
N ALA A 171 20.36 -5.10 21.97
CA ALA A 171 20.39 -6.28 21.10
C ALA A 171 20.32 -5.93 19.60
N VAL A 172 19.59 -4.88 19.24
CA VAL A 172 19.51 -4.38 17.85
C VAL A 172 20.82 -3.70 17.46
N ALA A 173 21.42 -2.90 18.34
CA ALA A 173 22.70 -2.24 18.08
C ALA A 173 23.84 -3.24 17.79
N GLU A 174 23.79 -4.44 18.37
CA GLU A 174 24.77 -5.52 18.12
C GLU A 174 24.56 -6.27 16.79
N LEU A 175 23.40 -6.07 16.11
CA LEU A 175 23.08 -6.81 14.88
C LEU A 175 23.79 -6.27 13.63
N GLY A 176 24.15 -4.99 13.62
CA GLY A 176 24.70 -4.35 12.43
C GLY A 176 25.20 -2.94 12.68
N ASP A 177 25.82 -2.37 11.66
CA ASP A 177 26.25 -0.98 11.64
C ASP A 177 25.11 -0.09 11.12
N TRP A 178 24.34 0.48 12.06
CA TRP A 178 23.18 1.30 11.78
C TRP A 178 23.55 2.78 11.75
N ALA A 179 22.97 3.56 10.83
CA ALA A 179 23.12 5.00 10.82
C ALA A 179 22.57 5.65 12.10
N ASP A 180 21.45 5.12 12.60
CA ASP A 180 20.81 5.52 13.85
C ASP A 180 20.01 4.36 14.45
N VAL A 181 19.64 4.47 15.75
CA VAL A 181 18.75 3.51 16.42
C VAL A 181 17.66 4.28 17.19
N VAL A 182 16.39 4.15 16.76
CA VAL A 182 15.29 4.95 17.29
C VAL A 182 14.18 4.06 17.86
N PRO A 183 13.81 4.19 19.16
CA PRO A 183 12.63 3.52 19.71
C PRO A 183 11.37 4.34 19.43
N VAL A 184 10.28 3.68 18.97
CA VAL A 184 9.03 4.36 18.62
C VAL A 184 7.79 3.57 19.04
N SER A 185 6.69 4.29 19.23
CA SER A 185 5.35 3.72 19.26
C SER A 185 4.45 4.44 18.26
N ALA A 186 4.02 3.74 17.22
CA ALA A 186 3.07 4.25 16.25
C ALA A 186 1.67 4.50 16.87
N THR A 187 1.32 3.76 17.92
CA THR A 187 0.02 3.84 18.58
C THR A 187 -0.09 5.06 19.50
N THR A 188 0.99 5.37 20.23
CA THR A 188 1.00 6.51 21.18
C THR A 188 1.62 7.77 20.59
N GLY A 189 2.21 7.71 19.40
CA GLY A 189 2.96 8.81 18.80
C GLY A 189 4.38 9.00 19.36
N PHE A 190 4.83 8.12 20.27
CA PHE A 190 6.13 8.26 20.92
C PHE A 190 7.27 8.26 19.90
N GLN A 191 8.05 9.36 19.91
CA GLN A 191 9.23 9.61 19.08
C GLN A 191 9.01 9.52 17.54
N LEU A 192 7.79 9.73 17.05
CA LEU A 192 7.54 9.77 15.60
C LEU A 192 8.22 10.97 14.94
N ASP A 193 8.22 12.13 15.61
CA ASP A 193 8.90 13.33 15.11
C ASP A 193 10.42 13.12 15.04
N VAL A 194 11.00 12.52 16.09
CA VAL A 194 12.44 12.17 16.13
C VAL A 194 12.79 11.22 15.00
N LEU A 195 11.99 10.17 14.78
CA LEU A 195 12.21 9.25 13.67
C LEU A 195 12.10 9.96 12.32
N THR A 196 11.13 10.87 12.16
CA THR A 196 10.99 11.65 10.93
C THR A 196 12.21 12.52 10.69
N ASP A 197 12.72 13.21 11.71
CA ASP A 197 13.93 14.05 11.62
C ASP A 197 15.16 13.21 11.22
N VAL A 198 15.33 12.03 11.83
CA VAL A 198 16.42 11.10 11.50
C VAL A 198 16.31 10.63 10.05
N LEU A 199 15.13 10.21 9.58
CA LEU A 199 14.93 9.78 8.20
C LEU A 199 15.19 10.92 7.21
N VAL A 200 14.65 12.12 7.47
CA VAL A 200 14.83 13.30 6.63
C VAL A 200 16.32 13.73 6.55
N ALA A 201 17.08 13.58 7.63
CA ALA A 201 18.51 13.91 7.62
C ALA A 201 19.31 13.10 6.58
N HIS A 202 18.85 11.89 6.25
CA HIS A 202 19.46 11.01 5.25
C HIS A 202 18.93 11.24 3.82
N LEU A 203 17.88 12.04 3.63
CA LEU A 203 17.36 12.32 2.29
C LEU A 203 18.26 13.28 1.51
N PRO A 204 18.31 13.16 0.18
CA PRO A 204 19.02 14.10 -0.67
C PRO A 204 18.37 15.49 -0.62
N ARG A 205 19.15 16.53 -0.93
CA ARG A 205 18.61 17.85 -1.23
C ARG A 205 17.86 17.79 -2.55
N GLY A 206 16.66 18.35 -2.59
CA GLY A 206 15.81 18.30 -3.75
C GLY A 206 14.64 19.26 -3.65
N ARG A 207 13.73 19.18 -4.59
CA ARG A 207 12.44 19.87 -4.58
C ARG A 207 11.35 18.91 -4.13
N PRO A 208 10.17 19.39 -3.69
CA PRO A 208 9.01 18.54 -3.46
C PRO A 208 8.72 17.66 -4.68
N LEU A 209 8.44 16.38 -4.43
CA LEU A 209 8.13 15.37 -5.47
C LEU A 209 6.63 15.29 -5.73
N TYR A 210 5.83 15.58 -4.71
CA TYR A 210 4.37 15.56 -4.72
C TYR A 210 3.79 16.91 -4.32
N THR A 211 2.56 17.19 -4.72
CA THR A 211 1.84 18.42 -4.38
C THR A 211 1.49 18.46 -2.89
N ASP A 212 1.46 19.66 -2.30
CA ASP A 212 1.06 19.83 -0.90
C ASP A 212 -0.33 19.26 -0.66
N GLY A 213 -0.44 18.46 0.42
CA GLY A 213 -1.69 17.82 0.82
C GLY A 213 -1.93 16.44 0.20
N GLU A 214 -1.15 16.02 -0.80
CA GLU A 214 -1.18 14.63 -1.25
C GLU A 214 -0.59 13.72 -0.18
N LEU A 215 -1.35 12.74 0.30
CA LEU A 215 -0.92 11.79 1.33
C LEU A 215 -0.52 10.43 0.75
N THR A 216 -0.92 10.16 -0.49
CA THR A 216 -0.55 8.95 -1.25
C THR A 216 -0.80 9.20 -2.74
N ASP A 217 -0.09 8.50 -3.61
CA ASP A 217 -0.30 8.49 -5.06
C ASP A 217 -1.11 7.27 -5.53
N GLU A 218 -1.59 6.44 -4.57
CA GLU A 218 -2.40 5.27 -4.92
C GLU A 218 -3.80 5.70 -5.37
N PRO A 219 -4.32 5.12 -6.47
CA PRO A 219 -5.71 5.33 -6.86
C PRO A 219 -6.69 4.93 -5.75
N GLU A 220 -7.73 5.72 -5.53
CA GLU A 220 -8.74 5.44 -4.50
C GLU A 220 -9.34 4.03 -4.61
N GLN A 221 -9.51 3.52 -5.84
CA GLN A 221 -9.99 2.15 -6.07
C GLN A 221 -9.07 1.08 -5.47
N VAL A 222 -7.75 1.32 -5.49
CA VAL A 222 -6.76 0.42 -4.88
C VAL A 222 -6.86 0.46 -3.37
N LEU A 223 -6.97 1.66 -2.79
CA LEU A 223 -7.14 1.83 -1.34
C LEU A 223 -8.45 1.18 -0.85
N VAL A 224 -9.54 1.36 -1.59
CA VAL A 224 -10.84 0.72 -1.31
C VAL A 224 -10.74 -0.80 -1.37
N ALA A 225 -10.06 -1.36 -2.38
CA ALA A 225 -9.84 -2.80 -2.48
C ALA A 225 -9.05 -3.34 -1.28
N GLU A 226 -8.03 -2.61 -0.84
CA GLU A 226 -7.22 -2.98 0.32
C GLU A 226 -8.04 -2.89 1.63
N LEU A 227 -8.88 -1.87 1.84
CA LEU A 227 -9.78 -1.78 3.01
C LEU A 227 -10.77 -2.95 3.07
N ILE A 228 -11.33 -3.36 1.92
CA ILE A 228 -12.18 -4.56 1.86
C ILE A 228 -11.35 -5.80 2.24
N ARG A 229 -10.11 -5.91 1.73
CA ARG A 229 -9.22 -7.04 2.04
C ARG A 229 -8.85 -7.08 3.53
N GLU A 230 -8.58 -5.95 4.16
CA GLU A 230 -8.34 -5.87 5.60
C GLU A 230 -9.53 -6.38 6.41
N ALA A 231 -10.75 -5.91 6.09
CA ALA A 231 -11.95 -6.33 6.78
C ALA A 231 -12.18 -7.86 6.70
N VAL A 232 -11.77 -8.48 5.59
CA VAL A 232 -11.80 -9.95 5.47
C VAL A 232 -10.74 -10.60 6.34
N LEU A 233 -9.50 -10.09 6.32
CA LEU A 233 -8.36 -10.68 7.03
C LEU A 233 -8.56 -10.73 8.54
N GLU A 234 -9.25 -9.78 9.13
CA GLU A 234 -9.51 -9.75 10.57
C GLU A 234 -10.33 -10.94 11.07
N GLY A 235 -11.17 -11.52 10.21
CA GLY A 235 -12.05 -12.62 10.61
C GLY A 235 -11.65 -13.99 10.07
N VAL A 236 -10.58 -14.15 9.27
CA VAL A 236 -10.15 -15.44 8.69
C VAL A 236 -8.94 -16.04 9.40
N ARG A 237 -8.82 -17.38 9.33
CA ARG A 237 -7.75 -18.14 9.97
C ARG A 237 -7.07 -19.06 8.95
N ASP A 238 -5.98 -19.68 9.35
CA ASP A 238 -5.21 -20.68 8.60
C ASP A 238 -4.71 -20.16 7.24
N GLU A 239 -4.85 -20.92 6.17
CA GLU A 239 -4.36 -20.61 4.82
C GLU A 239 -5.23 -19.59 4.06
N LEU A 240 -6.43 -19.27 4.55
CA LEU A 240 -7.39 -18.41 3.84
C LEU A 240 -6.89 -16.98 3.63
N PRO A 241 -6.18 -16.33 4.59
CA PRO A 241 -5.62 -14.99 4.40
C PRO A 241 -4.72 -14.88 3.16
N HIS A 242 -3.97 -15.93 2.84
CA HIS A 242 -3.04 -15.95 1.70
C HIS A 242 -3.76 -16.05 0.36
N SER A 243 -4.96 -16.65 0.33
CA SER A 243 -5.71 -17.00 -0.89
C SER A 243 -6.73 -15.93 -1.32
N ILE A 244 -6.83 -14.80 -0.63
CA ILE A 244 -7.81 -13.74 -0.91
C ILE A 244 -7.17 -12.61 -1.72
N ALA A 245 -7.81 -12.25 -2.85
CA ALA A 245 -7.55 -11.01 -3.56
C ALA A 245 -8.85 -10.22 -3.71
N VAL A 246 -8.79 -8.90 -3.73
CA VAL A 246 -9.94 -8.01 -3.92
C VAL A 246 -9.66 -7.09 -5.10
N VAL A 247 -10.67 -6.90 -5.95
CA VAL A 247 -10.62 -5.97 -7.08
C VAL A 247 -11.90 -5.15 -7.06
N VAL A 248 -11.78 -3.85 -7.11
CA VAL A 248 -12.88 -2.91 -7.39
C VAL A 248 -13.01 -2.83 -8.90
N GLU A 249 -14.15 -3.26 -9.44
CA GLU A 249 -14.41 -3.22 -10.89
C GLU A 249 -14.97 -1.85 -11.31
N GLU A 250 -15.81 -1.28 -10.46
CA GLU A 250 -16.46 -0.01 -10.73
C GLU A 250 -16.63 0.77 -9.43
N MET A 251 -16.35 2.05 -9.48
CA MET A 251 -16.56 2.99 -8.39
C MET A 251 -16.88 4.38 -8.95
N GLY A 252 -17.94 5.00 -8.44
CA GLY A 252 -18.32 6.34 -8.86
C GLY A 252 -19.54 6.87 -8.13
N PRO A 253 -19.84 8.17 -8.26
CA PRO A 253 -21.02 8.78 -7.67
C PRO A 253 -22.29 8.16 -8.28
N ARG A 254 -23.30 7.92 -7.46
CA ARG A 254 -24.61 7.44 -7.93
C ARG A 254 -25.35 8.57 -8.63
N PRO A 255 -25.79 8.40 -9.90
CA PRO A 255 -26.36 9.48 -10.70
C PRO A 255 -27.60 10.16 -10.07
N ASP A 256 -28.43 9.39 -9.39
CA ASP A 256 -29.74 9.83 -8.87
C ASP A 256 -29.71 10.17 -7.37
N GLN A 257 -28.55 10.18 -6.71
CA GLN A 257 -28.46 10.40 -5.29
C GLN A 257 -27.14 11.08 -4.89
N ASP A 258 -27.18 12.38 -4.66
CA ASP A 258 -26.04 13.16 -4.21
C ASP A 258 -25.46 12.63 -2.87
N GLY A 259 -24.12 12.65 -2.76
CA GLY A 259 -23.42 12.23 -1.56
C GLY A 259 -23.47 10.71 -1.31
N LEU A 260 -23.72 9.91 -2.35
CA LEU A 260 -23.61 8.45 -2.32
C LEU A 260 -22.69 7.98 -3.44
N THR A 261 -21.70 7.17 -3.08
CA THR A 261 -20.77 6.53 -4.01
C THR A 261 -21.08 5.05 -4.11
N ASP A 262 -21.26 4.54 -5.32
CA ASP A 262 -21.37 3.11 -5.59
C ASP A 262 -20.00 2.48 -5.70
N VAL A 263 -19.80 1.34 -5.05
CA VAL A 263 -18.59 0.53 -5.11
C VAL A 263 -18.97 -0.91 -5.41
N HIS A 264 -18.55 -1.41 -6.58
CA HIS A 264 -18.73 -2.80 -6.99
C HIS A 264 -17.39 -3.53 -6.92
N ALA A 265 -17.31 -4.52 -6.02
CA ALA A 265 -16.05 -5.23 -5.77
C ALA A 265 -16.23 -6.74 -5.82
N PHE A 266 -15.19 -7.42 -6.34
CA PHE A 266 -15.06 -8.86 -6.30
C PHE A 266 -13.95 -9.30 -5.37
N MET A 267 -14.31 -10.24 -4.50
CA MET A 267 -13.37 -10.99 -3.69
C MET A 267 -13.09 -12.32 -4.37
N TYR A 268 -11.83 -12.59 -4.67
CA TYR A 268 -11.39 -13.83 -5.28
C TYR A 268 -10.78 -14.75 -4.23
N VAL A 269 -11.14 -16.03 -4.29
CA VAL A 269 -10.57 -17.11 -3.46
C VAL A 269 -10.17 -18.28 -4.38
N GLU A 270 -9.27 -19.16 -3.94
CA GLU A 270 -8.78 -20.24 -4.80
C GLU A 270 -9.71 -21.46 -4.87
N ARG A 271 -10.50 -21.71 -3.82
CA ARG A 271 -11.31 -22.94 -3.69
C ARG A 271 -12.76 -22.67 -3.33
N PRO A 272 -13.71 -23.51 -3.78
CA PRO A 272 -15.13 -23.40 -3.37
C PRO A 272 -15.33 -23.46 -1.86
N SER A 273 -14.55 -24.30 -1.13
CA SER A 273 -14.60 -24.36 0.34
C SER A 273 -14.24 -23.02 0.99
N GLN A 274 -13.24 -22.31 0.46
CA GLN A 274 -12.85 -20.98 0.92
C GLN A 274 -13.98 -19.95 0.67
N LYS A 275 -14.68 -20.04 -0.48
CA LYS A 275 -15.83 -19.21 -0.78
C LYS A 275 -16.93 -19.39 0.29
N SER A 276 -17.23 -20.62 0.67
CA SER A 276 -18.22 -20.91 1.71
C SER A 276 -17.83 -20.33 3.08
N ILE A 277 -16.53 -20.39 3.44
CA ILE A 277 -16.02 -19.82 4.69
C ILE A 277 -16.16 -18.29 4.69
N VAL A 278 -15.81 -17.62 3.58
CA VAL A 278 -15.89 -16.17 3.45
C VAL A 278 -17.33 -15.66 3.46
N ILE A 279 -18.25 -16.38 2.82
CA ILE A 279 -19.69 -16.03 2.83
C ILE A 279 -20.28 -16.28 4.21
N GLY A 280 -19.94 -17.40 4.86
CA GLY A 280 -20.49 -17.82 6.14
C GLY A 280 -21.92 -18.31 6.06
N ALA A 281 -22.46 -18.77 7.20
CA ALA A 281 -23.83 -19.24 7.29
C ALA A 281 -24.83 -18.16 6.88
N LYS A 282 -25.66 -18.44 5.86
CA LYS A 282 -26.66 -17.51 5.31
C LYS A 282 -26.09 -16.12 4.94
N GLY A 283 -24.80 -16.02 4.61
CA GLY A 283 -24.16 -14.76 4.24
C GLY A 283 -23.76 -13.84 5.40
N ALA A 284 -23.90 -14.31 6.66
CA ALA A 284 -23.69 -13.47 7.84
C ALA A 284 -22.26 -12.87 7.89
N ARG A 285 -21.25 -13.66 7.53
CA ARG A 285 -19.87 -13.18 7.54
C ARG A 285 -19.60 -12.16 6.45
N LEU A 286 -20.05 -12.41 5.23
CA LEU A 286 -19.88 -11.46 4.13
C LEU A 286 -20.58 -10.13 4.44
N LYS A 287 -21.73 -10.16 5.12
CA LYS A 287 -22.42 -8.97 5.62
C LYS A 287 -21.59 -8.22 6.65
N GLU A 288 -20.99 -8.91 7.61
CA GLU A 288 -20.11 -8.30 8.63
C GLU A 288 -18.89 -7.62 7.97
N VAL A 289 -18.21 -8.34 7.07
CA VAL A 289 -17.09 -7.81 6.28
C VAL A 289 -17.51 -6.56 5.49
N GLY A 290 -18.64 -6.64 4.78
CA GLY A 290 -19.16 -5.51 4.00
C GLY A 290 -19.50 -4.29 4.88
N THR A 291 -20.07 -4.50 6.08
CA THR A 291 -20.36 -3.42 7.01
C THR A 291 -19.09 -2.73 7.50
N ARG A 292 -18.09 -3.51 7.91
CA ARG A 292 -16.80 -2.98 8.39
C ARG A 292 -16.03 -2.26 7.28
N ALA A 293 -15.92 -2.88 6.10
CA ALA A 293 -15.26 -2.28 4.96
C ALA A 293 -15.94 -0.96 4.56
N ARG A 294 -17.27 -0.92 4.50
CA ARG A 294 -18.04 0.28 4.17
C ARG A 294 -17.71 1.44 5.11
N GLN A 295 -17.68 1.22 6.42
CA GLN A 295 -17.35 2.26 7.40
C GLN A 295 -15.96 2.86 7.16
N GLN A 296 -14.97 2.03 6.85
CA GLN A 296 -13.62 2.48 6.56
C GLN A 296 -13.54 3.22 5.21
N ILE A 297 -14.27 2.76 4.20
CA ILE A 297 -14.34 3.41 2.88
C ILE A 297 -15.04 4.76 2.98
N GLU A 298 -16.14 4.86 3.74
CA GLU A 298 -16.84 6.12 4.00
C GLU A 298 -15.92 7.15 4.70
N ALA A 299 -15.09 6.70 5.65
CA ALA A 299 -14.09 7.54 6.30
C ALA A 299 -12.98 8.00 5.34
N LEU A 300 -12.57 7.16 4.40
CA LEU A 300 -11.57 7.48 3.38
C LEU A 300 -12.10 8.49 2.36
N LEU A 301 -13.31 8.23 1.82
CA LEU A 301 -13.88 9.02 0.70
C LEU A 301 -14.64 10.28 1.17
N GLY A 302 -14.95 10.40 2.48
CA GLY A 302 -15.76 11.49 3.00
C GLY A 302 -17.21 11.50 2.52
N THR A 303 -17.72 10.42 1.96
CA THR A 303 -19.07 10.27 1.40
C THR A 303 -19.71 8.96 1.84
N ARG A 304 -21.04 8.87 1.80
CA ARG A 304 -21.74 7.60 2.04
C ARG A 304 -21.43 6.61 0.92
N VAL A 305 -21.41 5.31 1.23
CA VAL A 305 -21.04 4.26 0.28
C VAL A 305 -22.09 3.16 0.24
N TYR A 306 -22.49 2.82 -0.99
CA TYR A 306 -23.18 1.57 -1.29
C TYR A 306 -22.15 0.55 -1.77
N LEU A 307 -21.90 -0.50 -1.00
CA LEU A 307 -20.91 -1.54 -1.31
C LEU A 307 -21.60 -2.81 -1.78
N ASP A 308 -21.45 -3.17 -3.07
CA ASP A 308 -21.81 -4.49 -3.61
C ASP A 308 -20.56 -5.37 -3.64
N LEU A 309 -20.48 -6.31 -2.71
CA LEU A 309 -19.35 -7.20 -2.54
C LEU A 309 -19.72 -8.65 -2.91
N ARG A 310 -19.06 -9.19 -3.94
CA ARG A 310 -19.31 -10.55 -4.45
C ARG A 310 -18.10 -11.44 -4.33
N VAL A 311 -18.29 -12.73 -4.07
CA VAL A 311 -17.21 -13.72 -3.94
C VAL A 311 -17.15 -14.61 -5.17
N LYS A 312 -16.00 -14.64 -5.84
CA LYS A 312 -15.70 -15.49 -7.00
C LYS A 312 -14.58 -16.50 -6.67
N VAL A 313 -14.60 -17.65 -7.34
CA VAL A 313 -13.49 -18.62 -7.26
C VAL A 313 -12.59 -18.43 -8.48
N ALA A 314 -11.31 -18.19 -8.23
CA ALA A 314 -10.24 -18.16 -9.22
C ALA A 314 -9.20 -19.22 -8.82
N LYS A 315 -9.32 -20.40 -9.40
CA LYS A 315 -8.48 -21.56 -9.04
C LYS A 315 -7.00 -21.27 -9.29
N ASP A 316 -6.17 -21.54 -8.28
CA ASP A 316 -4.70 -21.44 -8.32
C ASP A 316 -4.17 -20.08 -8.83
N TRP A 317 -4.93 -19.00 -8.60
CA TRP A 317 -4.62 -17.65 -9.11
C TRP A 317 -3.22 -17.14 -8.70
N GLN A 318 -2.69 -17.58 -7.54
CA GLN A 318 -1.36 -17.18 -7.07
C GLN A 318 -0.21 -17.79 -7.90
N ARG A 319 -0.49 -18.76 -8.75
CA ARG A 319 0.47 -19.47 -9.62
C ARG A 319 0.27 -19.18 -11.10
N ASP A 320 -0.83 -18.53 -11.46
CA ASP A 320 -1.17 -18.22 -12.85
C ASP A 320 -0.80 -16.76 -13.19
N PRO A 321 0.19 -16.53 -14.10
CA PRO A 321 0.62 -15.19 -14.49
C PRO A 321 -0.51 -14.33 -15.04
N LYS A 322 -1.48 -14.92 -15.78
CA LYS A 322 -2.62 -14.18 -16.36
C LYS A 322 -3.58 -13.71 -15.27
N GLN A 323 -3.87 -14.59 -14.29
CA GLN A 323 -4.71 -14.24 -13.17
C GLN A 323 -4.03 -13.18 -12.28
N LEU A 324 -2.73 -13.30 -12.03
CA LEU A 324 -1.99 -12.30 -11.26
C LEU A 324 -2.07 -10.91 -11.91
N ARG A 325 -1.86 -10.79 -13.22
CA ARG A 325 -2.02 -9.51 -13.94
C ARG A 325 -3.45 -8.98 -13.84
N ARG A 326 -4.47 -9.84 -14.04
CA ARG A 326 -5.88 -9.47 -13.91
C ARG A 326 -6.23 -8.94 -12.52
N LEU A 327 -5.61 -9.48 -11.48
CA LEU A 327 -5.80 -9.08 -10.08
C LEU A 327 -4.91 -7.90 -9.67
N GLY A 328 -4.15 -7.33 -10.62
CA GLY A 328 -3.31 -6.14 -10.41
C GLY A 328 -1.96 -6.42 -9.77
N PHE A 329 -1.47 -7.66 -9.85
CA PHE A 329 -0.11 -8.03 -9.47
C PHE A 329 0.74 -8.13 -10.75
N TYR A 330 1.35 -7.03 -11.13
CA TYR A 330 2.22 -6.93 -12.30
C TYR A 330 3.62 -7.45 -11.99
N ASP A 331 4.40 -7.72 -13.05
CA ASP A 331 5.81 -8.12 -12.95
C ASP A 331 6.68 -6.95 -12.57
#